data_1f0459782aac27d24e2e5fa441324f27
#
_entry.id   1f0459782aac27d24e2e5fa441324f27
#
_cell.length_a   1.000
_cell.length_b   1.000
_cell.length_c   1.000
_cell.angle_alpha   90.00
_cell.angle_beta   90.00
_cell.angle_gamma   90.00
#
_symmetry.space_group_name_H-M   'P 1'
#
loop_
_entity.id
_entity.type
_entity.pdbx_description
1 polymer ?
#
loop_
_entity_poly.entity_id
_entity_poly.type
_entity_poly.pdbx_seq_one_letter_code
_entity_poly.pdbx_strand_id
1 'polypeptide(L)'
;TGQLHMGHALDNTMQDILIRYKRMQGYEALWQPGTDHAAIATEVKVIDKLKKEGINKNDLGREGFLKEAWKWKDEYGTRIIKQLHKLGSSADWDRERFTMDAGCSEAVLEVFTRLYEKGYIYKGSRIINWCPVCKTSISDAEVEHKEQDGFFWHINYPIVGEEGRFVEIATTRPETLLGDTA
;
A
#
# COMPACT_ATOMS: atom_id res chain seq x y z
N THR A 1 8.69 -7.15 7.19
CA THR A 1 8.15 -8.51 6.95
C THR A 1 9.20 -9.62 7.00
N GLY A 2 10.46 -9.30 7.19
CA GLY A 2 11.57 -10.26 7.24
C GLY A 2 12.73 -9.77 8.11
N GLN A 3 13.85 -10.48 8.02
CA GLN A 3 15.09 -10.07 8.67
C GLN A 3 15.77 -8.96 7.85
N LEU A 4 16.54 -8.12 8.53
CA LEU A 4 17.39 -7.14 7.85
C LEU A 4 18.50 -7.87 7.07
N HIS A 5 18.88 -7.28 5.95
CA HIS A 5 19.99 -7.74 5.11
C HIS A 5 21.00 -6.61 4.88
N MET A 6 22.08 -6.90 4.15
CA MET A 6 23.18 -5.93 3.94
C MET A 6 22.74 -4.59 3.36
N GLY A 7 21.69 -4.56 2.52
CA GLY A 7 21.13 -3.31 2.01
C GLY A 7 20.56 -2.42 3.13
N HIS A 8 19.86 -3.00 4.08
CA HIS A 8 19.37 -2.27 5.25
C HIS A 8 20.54 -1.80 6.14
N ALA A 9 21.59 -2.61 6.29
CA ALA A 9 22.77 -2.21 7.04
C ALA A 9 23.47 -1.01 6.39
N LEU A 10 23.62 -1.01 5.07
CA LEU A 10 24.18 0.09 4.32
C LEU A 10 23.38 1.38 4.49
N ASP A 11 22.06 1.32 4.25
CA ASP A 11 21.16 2.46 4.39
C ASP A 11 21.22 3.08 5.79
N ASN A 12 21.08 2.26 6.84
CA ASN A 12 21.15 2.72 8.21
C ASN A 12 22.53 3.27 8.60
N THR A 13 23.61 2.66 8.09
CA THR A 13 24.98 3.14 8.37
C THR A 13 25.21 4.52 7.75
N MET A 14 24.72 4.78 6.56
CA MET A 14 24.85 6.10 5.92
C MET A 14 24.14 7.19 6.73
N GLN A 15 22.94 6.91 7.20
CA GLN A 15 22.18 7.81 8.08
C GLN A 15 22.92 8.03 9.41
N ASP A 16 23.40 6.96 10.03
CA ASP A 16 24.11 7.01 11.30
C ASP A 16 25.41 7.84 11.25
N ILE A 17 26.18 7.69 10.16
CA ILE A 17 27.38 8.50 9.93
C ILE A 17 27.04 9.99 9.90
N LEU A 18 26.02 10.39 9.16
CA LEU A 18 25.60 11.79 9.04
C LEU A 18 25.14 12.35 10.41
N ILE A 19 24.34 11.60 11.14
CA ILE A 19 23.84 12.00 12.46
C ILE A 19 24.97 12.15 13.46
N ARG A 20 25.89 11.16 13.54
CA ARG A 20 27.07 11.23 14.41
C ARG A 20 27.98 12.39 14.05
N TYR A 21 28.25 12.58 12.77
CA TYR A 21 29.05 13.69 12.28
C TYR A 21 28.47 15.05 12.70
N LYS A 22 27.15 15.24 12.54
CA LYS A 22 26.50 16.48 12.94
C LYS A 22 26.52 16.70 14.45
N ARG A 23 26.32 15.67 15.25
CA ARG A 23 26.46 15.75 16.71
C ARG A 23 27.88 16.12 17.14
N MET A 24 28.89 15.56 16.50
CA MET A 24 30.31 15.92 16.75
C MET A 24 30.61 17.39 16.38
N GLN A 25 29.87 17.98 15.45
CA GLN A 25 29.97 19.41 15.12
C GLN A 25 29.17 20.31 16.09
N GLY A 26 28.52 19.78 17.11
CA GLY A 26 27.73 20.53 18.09
C GLY A 26 26.28 20.78 17.68
N TYR A 27 25.77 20.15 16.63
CA TYR A 27 24.35 20.23 16.26
C TYR A 27 23.52 19.27 17.12
N GLU A 28 22.32 19.73 17.49
CA GLU A 28 21.28 18.85 18.02
C GLU A 28 20.61 18.10 16.86
N ALA A 29 21.11 16.91 16.57
CA ALA A 29 20.63 16.09 15.46
C ALA A 29 19.78 14.92 16.01
N LEU A 30 18.48 14.98 15.75
CA LEU A 30 17.54 13.91 16.06
C LEU A 30 17.48 12.90 14.91
N TRP A 31 17.64 11.63 15.23
CA TRP A 31 17.31 10.52 14.36
C TRP A 31 16.22 9.68 15.03
N GLN A 32 14.98 9.95 14.67
CA GLN A 32 13.83 9.24 15.20
C GLN A 32 13.61 7.93 14.45
N PRO A 33 13.69 6.77 15.11
CA PRO A 33 13.43 5.49 14.47
C PRO A 33 11.94 5.19 14.40
N GLY A 34 11.57 4.37 13.44
CA GLY A 34 10.21 3.87 13.31
C GLY A 34 10.11 2.65 12.43
N THR A 35 9.02 1.93 12.58
CA THR A 35 8.69 0.77 11.75
C THR A 35 7.35 0.97 11.04
N ASP A 36 7.30 0.53 9.79
CA ASP A 36 6.09 0.56 8.98
C ASP A 36 5.30 -0.75 9.12
N HIS A 37 3.98 -0.65 9.09
CA HIS A 37 3.09 -1.82 9.15
C HIS A 37 3.06 -2.64 7.85
N ALA A 38 3.51 -2.07 6.73
CA ALA A 38 3.67 -2.73 5.42
C ALA A 38 2.45 -3.57 4.98
N ALA A 39 1.26 -3.07 5.21
CA ALA A 39 -0.07 -3.66 5.01
C ALA A 39 -0.13 -4.97 4.19
N ILE A 40 -0.15 -4.91 2.85
CA ILE A 40 -0.33 -6.06 1.96
C ILE A 40 0.75 -7.13 2.15
N ALA A 41 2.02 -6.72 2.24
CA ALA A 41 3.14 -7.65 2.40
C ALA A 41 3.07 -8.41 3.75
N THR A 42 2.60 -7.75 4.80
CA THR A 42 2.36 -8.37 6.10
C THR A 42 1.19 -9.33 6.04
N GLU A 43 0.08 -8.94 5.40
CA GLU A 43 -1.08 -9.82 5.22
C GLU A 43 -0.73 -11.10 4.48
N VAL A 44 0.04 -11.03 3.40
CA VAL A 44 0.49 -12.22 2.65
C VAL A 44 1.25 -13.18 3.57
N LYS A 45 2.16 -12.67 4.40
CA LYS A 45 2.94 -13.51 5.33
C LYS A 45 2.06 -14.17 6.39
N VAL A 46 1.09 -13.43 6.93
CA VAL A 46 0.14 -13.96 7.91
C VAL A 46 -0.74 -15.04 7.26
N ILE A 47 -1.24 -14.80 6.04
CA ILE A 47 -2.03 -15.78 5.29
C ILE A 47 -1.22 -17.05 5.02
N ASP A 48 0.04 -16.93 4.61
CA ASP A 48 0.91 -18.08 4.36
C ASP A 48 1.18 -18.90 5.63
N LYS A 49 1.32 -18.22 6.78
CA LYS A 49 1.42 -18.90 8.09
C LYS A 49 0.14 -19.66 8.40
N LEU A 50 -1.01 -19.00 8.32
CA LEU A 50 -2.32 -19.61 8.58
C LEU A 50 -2.60 -20.82 7.68
N LYS A 51 -2.27 -20.74 6.39
CA LYS A 51 -2.38 -21.86 5.45
C LYS A 51 -1.56 -23.08 5.88
N LYS A 52 -0.34 -22.86 6.40
CA LYS A 52 0.50 -23.97 6.92
C LYS A 52 -0.10 -24.62 8.17
N GLU A 53 -0.88 -23.86 8.92
CA GLU A 53 -1.62 -24.32 10.10
C GLU A 53 -3.02 -24.90 9.73
N GLY A 54 -3.35 -24.94 8.43
CA GLY A 54 -4.64 -25.45 7.94
C GLY A 54 -5.82 -24.49 8.14
N ILE A 55 -5.55 -23.22 8.42
CA ILE A 55 -6.57 -22.20 8.72
C ILE A 55 -6.79 -21.33 7.49
N ASN A 56 -8.05 -21.13 7.10
CA ASN A 56 -8.41 -20.18 6.04
C ASN A 56 -8.67 -18.79 6.63
N LYS A 57 -8.12 -17.73 6.01
CA LYS A 57 -8.38 -16.33 6.40
C LYS A 57 -9.87 -16.01 6.55
N ASN A 58 -10.68 -16.53 5.63
CA ASN A 58 -12.13 -16.24 5.60
C ASN A 58 -12.87 -16.84 6.80
N ASP A 59 -12.38 -17.95 7.37
CA ASP A 59 -13.01 -18.62 8.52
C ASP A 59 -12.77 -17.85 9.82
N LEU A 60 -11.70 -17.06 9.88
CA LEU A 60 -11.38 -16.22 11.04
C LEU A 60 -12.22 -14.93 11.12
N GLY A 61 -12.77 -14.49 10.00
CA GLY A 61 -13.35 -13.16 9.89
C GLY A 61 -12.35 -12.03 10.12
N ARG A 62 -12.83 -10.78 10.11
CA ARG A 62 -11.98 -9.59 10.25
C ARG A 62 -11.22 -9.55 11.58
N GLU A 63 -11.94 -9.74 12.68
CA GLU A 63 -11.35 -9.61 14.02
C GLU A 63 -10.32 -10.71 14.32
N GLY A 64 -10.62 -11.95 13.93
CA GLY A 64 -9.69 -13.06 14.07
C GLY A 64 -8.42 -12.86 13.27
N PHE A 65 -8.54 -12.40 12.01
CA PHE A 65 -7.39 -12.11 11.17
C PHE A 65 -6.55 -10.95 11.73
N LEU A 66 -7.16 -9.87 12.22
CA LEU A 66 -6.44 -8.77 12.86
C LEU A 66 -5.64 -9.23 14.07
N LYS A 67 -6.18 -10.12 14.92
CA LYS A 67 -5.43 -10.69 16.04
C LYS A 67 -4.15 -11.42 15.59
N GLU A 68 -4.22 -12.18 14.51
CA GLU A 68 -3.05 -12.86 13.95
C GLU A 68 -2.05 -11.89 13.32
N ALA A 69 -2.53 -10.83 12.66
CA ALA A 69 -1.68 -9.77 12.13
C ALA A 69 -0.94 -9.00 13.25
N TRP A 70 -1.60 -8.69 14.36
CA TRP A 70 -0.97 -8.07 15.52
C TRP A 70 0.07 -8.99 16.19
N LYS A 71 -0.20 -10.29 16.35
CA LYS A 71 0.79 -11.27 16.82
C LYS A 71 2.03 -11.29 15.93
N TRP A 72 1.83 -11.30 14.62
CA TRP A 72 2.92 -11.24 13.65
C TRP A 72 3.76 -9.97 13.83
N LYS A 73 3.12 -8.82 13.96
CA LYS A 73 3.78 -7.53 14.20
C LYS A 73 4.62 -7.55 15.49
N ASP A 74 4.08 -8.11 16.57
CA ASP A 74 4.79 -8.16 17.86
C ASP A 74 6.02 -9.08 17.81
N GLU A 75 5.94 -10.18 17.06
CA GLU A 75 7.05 -11.10 16.88
C GLU A 75 8.16 -10.50 15.98
N TYR A 76 7.80 -9.98 14.82
CA TYR A 76 8.78 -9.57 13.79
C TYR A 76 9.19 -8.10 13.90
N GLY A 77 8.33 -7.21 14.30
CA GLY A 77 8.66 -5.80 14.52
C GLY A 77 9.76 -5.62 15.57
N THR A 78 9.65 -6.31 16.69
CA THR A 78 10.67 -6.31 17.72
C THR A 78 12.03 -6.84 17.24
N ARG A 79 12.04 -7.79 16.31
CA ARG A 79 13.27 -8.37 15.76
C ARG A 79 14.06 -7.34 14.96
N ILE A 80 13.41 -6.55 14.12
CA ILE A 80 14.05 -5.50 13.31
C ILE A 80 14.74 -4.48 14.20
N ILE A 81 14.06 -4.00 15.23
CA ILE A 81 14.62 -3.05 16.20
C ILE A 81 15.85 -3.62 16.91
N LYS A 82 15.77 -4.87 17.38
CA LYS A 82 16.93 -5.54 18.01
C LYS A 82 18.12 -5.68 17.06
N GLN A 83 17.88 -5.87 15.77
CA GLN A 83 18.95 -5.94 14.77
C GLN A 83 19.61 -4.57 14.54
N LEU A 84 18.82 -3.48 14.50
CA LEU A 84 19.34 -2.12 14.39
C LEU A 84 20.18 -1.73 15.64
N HIS A 85 19.74 -2.11 16.82
CA HIS A 85 20.54 -1.95 18.05
C HIS A 85 21.89 -2.68 17.94
N LYS A 86 21.89 -3.91 17.40
CA LYS A 86 23.14 -4.68 17.20
C LYS A 86 24.09 -4.05 16.17
N LEU A 87 23.56 -3.33 15.18
CA LEU A 87 24.36 -2.56 14.24
C LEU A 87 24.99 -1.31 14.91
N GLY A 88 24.54 -0.94 16.09
CA GLY A 88 25.03 0.23 16.79
C GLY A 88 24.42 1.54 16.30
N SER A 89 23.30 1.51 15.64
CA SER A 89 22.60 2.70 15.16
C SER A 89 22.29 3.68 16.30
N SER A 90 22.68 4.94 16.17
CA SER A 90 22.57 5.97 17.22
C SER A 90 21.24 6.72 17.18
N ALA A 91 20.17 6.03 16.82
CA ALA A 91 18.83 6.57 16.85
C ALA A 91 18.34 6.87 18.27
N ASP A 92 17.35 7.75 18.38
CA ASP A 92 16.64 8.04 19.62
C ASP A 92 15.56 6.97 19.87
N TRP A 93 15.96 5.88 20.51
CA TRP A 93 15.11 4.72 20.74
C TRP A 93 13.95 4.99 21.70
N ASP A 94 14.07 6.00 22.56
CA ASP A 94 12.98 6.41 23.47
C ASP A 94 11.82 7.04 22.71
N ARG A 95 12.09 7.51 21.50
CA ARG A 95 11.09 8.05 20.58
C ARG A 95 10.71 7.11 19.44
N GLU A 96 10.95 5.81 19.60
CA GLU A 96 10.53 4.82 18.60
C GLU A 96 9.04 4.93 18.30
N ARG A 97 8.70 4.90 17.01
CA ARG A 97 7.31 4.95 16.54
C ARG A 97 6.97 3.75 15.67
N PHE A 98 5.69 3.42 15.66
CA PHE A 98 5.10 2.47 14.74
C PHE A 98 3.95 3.17 13.98
N THR A 99 3.89 2.99 12.67
CA THR A 99 2.93 3.73 11.81
C THR A 99 1.46 3.53 12.18
N MET A 100 1.12 2.50 12.96
CA MET A 100 -0.22 2.25 13.49
C MET A 100 -0.31 2.41 15.01
N ASP A 101 0.67 3.06 15.66
CA ASP A 101 0.53 3.40 17.07
C ASP A 101 -0.59 4.44 17.30
N ALA A 102 -1.03 4.59 18.54
CA ALA A 102 -2.15 5.48 18.88
C ALA A 102 -1.91 6.92 18.42
N GLY A 103 -0.71 7.48 18.62
CA GLY A 103 -0.41 8.86 18.24
C GLY A 103 -0.32 9.04 16.72
N CYS A 104 0.27 8.09 15.99
CA CYS A 104 0.26 8.13 14.52
C CYS A 104 -1.16 7.99 13.97
N SER A 105 -1.97 7.12 14.56
CA SER A 105 -3.38 6.95 14.15
C SER A 105 -4.21 8.22 14.38
N GLU A 106 -4.03 8.88 15.51
CA GLU A 106 -4.68 10.15 15.83
C GLU A 106 -4.26 11.25 14.84
N ALA A 107 -2.95 11.35 14.57
CA ALA A 107 -2.42 12.33 13.60
C ALA A 107 -2.98 12.12 12.19
N VAL A 108 -3.09 10.86 11.74
CA VAL A 108 -3.68 10.53 10.43
C VAL A 108 -5.14 10.94 10.37
N LEU A 109 -5.93 10.65 11.39
CA LEU A 109 -7.34 11.05 11.46
C LEU A 109 -7.51 12.56 11.46
N GLU A 110 -6.69 13.27 12.21
CA GLU A 110 -6.71 14.74 12.25
C GLU A 110 -6.38 15.35 10.89
N VAL A 111 -5.32 14.88 10.23
CA VAL A 111 -4.94 15.35 8.89
C VAL A 111 -6.04 15.04 7.86
N PHE A 112 -6.60 13.83 7.89
CA PHE A 112 -7.69 13.45 7.01
C PHE A 112 -8.90 14.38 7.18
N THR A 113 -9.31 14.63 8.42
CA THR A 113 -10.44 15.52 8.74
C THR A 113 -10.21 16.93 8.22
N ARG A 114 -9.04 17.50 8.48
CA ARG A 114 -8.68 18.86 7.99
C ARG A 114 -8.66 18.96 6.47
N LEU A 115 -8.19 17.91 5.78
CA LEU A 115 -8.18 17.89 4.32
C LEU A 115 -9.60 17.75 3.75
N TYR A 116 -10.45 16.98 4.41
CA TYR A 116 -11.87 16.87 4.06
C TYR A 116 -12.60 18.21 4.23
N GLU A 117 -12.43 18.89 5.38
CA GLU A 117 -13.01 20.22 5.65
C GLU A 117 -12.58 21.28 4.65
N LYS A 118 -11.33 21.21 4.15
CA LYS A 118 -10.81 22.09 3.09
C LYS A 118 -11.29 21.72 1.69
N GLY A 119 -12.06 20.64 1.53
CA GLY A 119 -12.56 20.17 0.23
C GLY A 119 -11.52 19.49 -0.66
N TYR A 120 -10.33 19.17 -0.14
CA TYR A 120 -9.30 18.45 -0.91
C TYR A 120 -9.58 16.96 -1.00
N ILE A 121 -10.28 16.39 -0.03
CA ILE A 121 -10.73 15.02 -0.04
C ILE A 121 -12.23 14.98 -0.30
N TYR A 122 -12.63 14.23 -1.30
CA TYR A 122 -14.04 14.02 -1.65
C TYR A 122 -14.24 12.59 -2.15
N LYS A 123 -15.48 12.10 -2.05
CA LYS A 123 -15.86 10.80 -2.59
C LYS A 123 -16.17 10.94 -4.09
N GLY A 124 -15.53 10.13 -4.91
CA GLY A 124 -15.73 10.13 -6.37
C GLY A 124 -15.43 8.77 -6.96
N SER A 125 -15.96 8.53 -8.18
CA SER A 125 -15.64 7.34 -8.94
C SER A 125 -14.48 7.62 -9.90
N ARG A 126 -13.53 6.70 -9.97
CA ARG A 126 -12.38 6.75 -10.87
C ARG A 126 -12.11 5.35 -11.43
N ILE A 127 -11.53 5.28 -12.62
CA ILE A 127 -10.97 4.02 -13.14
C ILE A 127 -9.70 3.72 -12.34
N ILE A 128 -9.62 2.51 -11.82
CA ILE A 128 -8.48 2.02 -11.03
C ILE A 128 -7.99 0.69 -11.58
N ASN A 129 -6.72 0.38 -11.33
CA ASN A 129 -6.19 -0.96 -11.56
C ASN A 129 -6.71 -1.89 -10.46
N TRP A 130 -7.33 -2.99 -10.86
CA TRP A 130 -7.95 -3.95 -9.97
C TRP A 130 -7.43 -5.36 -10.20
N CYS A 131 -7.00 -6.05 -9.13
CA CYS A 131 -6.63 -7.46 -9.19
C CYS A 131 -7.85 -8.34 -8.84
N PRO A 132 -8.39 -9.12 -9.81
CA PRO A 132 -9.55 -9.98 -9.55
C PRO A 132 -9.23 -11.18 -8.65
N VAL A 133 -7.95 -11.57 -8.54
CA VAL A 133 -7.50 -12.67 -7.66
C VAL A 133 -7.40 -12.21 -6.22
N CYS A 134 -6.72 -11.10 -5.97
CA CYS A 134 -6.57 -10.51 -4.64
C CYS A 134 -7.83 -9.75 -4.19
N LYS A 135 -8.69 -9.35 -5.15
CA LYS A 135 -9.88 -8.52 -4.92
C LYS A 135 -9.54 -7.19 -4.24
N THR A 136 -8.46 -6.57 -4.71
CA THR A 136 -7.97 -5.28 -4.22
C THR A 136 -7.62 -4.36 -5.38
N SER A 137 -7.63 -3.05 -5.14
CA SER A 137 -6.93 -2.10 -6.02
C SER A 137 -5.42 -2.31 -5.92
N ILE A 138 -4.72 -2.02 -7.00
CA ILE A 138 -3.26 -2.07 -7.08
C ILE A 138 -2.73 -0.73 -7.58
N SER A 139 -1.52 -0.35 -7.18
CA SER A 139 -0.88 0.87 -7.65
C SER A 139 -0.39 0.74 -9.09
N ASP A 140 -0.20 1.87 -9.77
CA ASP A 140 0.33 1.88 -11.14
C ASP A 140 1.72 1.24 -11.23
N ALA A 141 2.51 1.34 -10.17
CA ALA A 141 3.84 0.73 -10.09
C ALA A 141 3.83 -0.81 -10.04
N GLU A 142 2.70 -1.41 -9.65
CA GLU A 142 2.52 -2.87 -9.59
C GLU A 142 1.93 -3.45 -10.88
N VAL A 143 1.57 -2.60 -11.85
CA VAL A 143 0.97 -3.02 -13.12
C VAL A 143 2.07 -3.35 -14.12
N GLU A 144 2.10 -4.59 -14.55
CA GLU A 144 2.95 -5.04 -15.65
C GLU A 144 2.17 -4.95 -16.97
N HIS A 145 2.63 -4.08 -17.86
CA HIS A 145 2.05 -3.93 -19.18
C HIS A 145 2.60 -5.01 -20.12
N LYS A 146 1.70 -5.67 -20.82
CA LYS A 146 2.05 -6.68 -21.83
C LYS A 146 1.33 -6.38 -23.14
N GLU A 147 2.08 -6.35 -24.23
CA GLU A 147 1.49 -6.25 -25.56
C GLU A 147 0.71 -7.52 -25.88
N GLN A 148 -0.47 -7.34 -26.43
CA GLN A 148 -1.35 -8.41 -26.85
C GLN A 148 -2.02 -8.01 -28.17
N ASP A 149 -2.05 -8.94 -29.12
CA ASP A 149 -2.80 -8.75 -30.35
C ASP A 149 -4.28 -8.55 -30.04
N GLY A 150 -4.88 -7.56 -30.68
CA GLY A 150 -6.27 -7.20 -30.47
C GLY A 150 -6.91 -6.64 -31.75
N PHE A 151 -8.18 -6.33 -31.66
CA PHE A 151 -8.95 -5.78 -32.78
C PHE A 151 -9.64 -4.49 -32.33
N PHE A 152 -9.89 -3.61 -33.31
CA PHE A 152 -10.86 -2.54 -33.17
C PHE A 152 -12.23 -3.05 -33.63
N TRP A 153 -13.19 -3.00 -32.73
CA TRP A 153 -14.57 -3.37 -32.99
C TRP A 153 -15.34 -2.10 -33.38
N HIS A 154 -15.86 -2.06 -34.60
CA HIS A 154 -16.65 -0.95 -35.10
C HIS A 154 -18.11 -1.21 -34.81
N ILE A 155 -18.78 -0.27 -34.18
CA ILE A 155 -20.17 -0.37 -33.74
C ILE A 155 -20.92 0.84 -34.26
N ASN A 156 -22.05 0.61 -34.93
CA ASN A 156 -22.89 1.65 -35.48
C ASN A 156 -24.09 1.90 -34.57
N TYR A 157 -24.20 3.10 -34.03
CA TYR A 157 -25.38 3.54 -33.29
C TYR A 157 -26.33 4.28 -34.19
N PRO A 158 -27.58 3.82 -34.39
CA PRO A 158 -28.57 4.51 -35.22
C PRO A 158 -28.98 5.82 -34.57
N ILE A 159 -29.14 6.87 -35.36
CA ILE A 159 -29.63 8.17 -34.92
C ILE A 159 -31.17 8.13 -34.86
N VAL A 160 -31.73 8.47 -33.70
CA VAL A 160 -33.20 8.48 -33.54
C VAL A 160 -33.83 9.51 -34.46
N GLY A 161 -34.82 9.09 -35.25
CA GLY A 161 -35.54 9.94 -36.20
C GLY A 161 -34.85 10.12 -37.56
N GLU A 162 -33.69 9.52 -37.81
CA GLU A 162 -32.94 9.62 -39.06
C GLU A 162 -32.66 8.23 -39.64
N GLU A 163 -33.56 7.78 -40.51
CA GLU A 163 -33.45 6.45 -41.14
C GLU A 163 -32.16 6.32 -41.99
N GLY A 164 -31.40 5.24 -41.75
CA GLY A 164 -30.14 4.94 -42.44
C GLY A 164 -28.94 5.77 -42.02
N ARG A 165 -29.07 6.66 -41.03
CA ARG A 165 -27.92 7.39 -40.42
C ARG A 165 -27.52 6.78 -39.10
N PHE A 166 -26.20 6.73 -38.86
CA PHE A 166 -25.62 6.18 -37.64
C PHE A 166 -24.36 6.95 -37.28
N VAL A 167 -23.97 6.84 -36.00
CA VAL A 167 -22.67 7.23 -35.48
C VAL A 167 -21.84 5.97 -35.35
N GLU A 168 -20.71 5.90 -36.04
CA GLU A 168 -19.75 4.82 -35.90
C GLU A 168 -18.76 5.12 -34.79
N ILE A 169 -18.59 4.17 -33.88
CA ILE A 169 -17.55 4.20 -32.85
C ILE A 169 -16.62 3.01 -33.03
N ALA A 170 -15.38 3.10 -32.51
CA ALA A 170 -14.45 1.99 -32.54
C ALA A 170 -13.89 1.80 -31.11
N THR A 171 -13.86 0.56 -30.65
CA THR A 171 -13.33 0.20 -29.32
C THR A 171 -12.51 -1.08 -29.40
N THR A 172 -11.50 -1.19 -28.53
CA THR A 172 -10.76 -2.45 -28.32
C THR A 172 -11.45 -3.35 -27.29
N ARG A 173 -12.49 -2.84 -26.60
CA ARG A 173 -13.24 -3.56 -25.56
C ARG A 173 -14.74 -3.52 -25.86
N PRO A 174 -15.25 -4.46 -26.68
CA PRO A 174 -16.65 -4.45 -27.11
C PRO A 174 -17.64 -4.65 -25.96
N GLU A 175 -17.20 -5.20 -24.83
CA GLU A 175 -18.01 -5.34 -23.62
C GLU A 175 -18.47 -4.00 -23.03
N THR A 176 -17.81 -2.89 -23.38
CA THR A 176 -18.21 -1.55 -22.93
C THR A 176 -19.55 -1.11 -23.49
N LEU A 177 -19.97 -1.70 -24.63
CA LEU A 177 -21.29 -1.47 -25.21
C LEU A 177 -22.45 -1.66 -24.21
N LEU A 178 -22.30 -2.62 -23.29
CA LEU A 178 -23.32 -2.91 -22.29
C LEU A 178 -23.46 -1.83 -21.20
N GLY A 179 -22.53 -0.88 -21.16
CA GLY A 179 -22.54 0.27 -20.26
C GLY A 179 -23.03 1.56 -20.91
N ASP A 180 -23.30 1.56 -22.21
CA ASP A 180 -23.74 2.74 -22.93
C ASP A 180 -25.20 3.08 -22.59
N THR A 181 -25.45 4.36 -22.32
CA THR A 181 -26.74 4.85 -21.84
C THR A 181 -27.31 5.97 -22.69
N ALA A 182 -26.66 6.35 -23.77
CA ALA A 182 -27.08 7.41 -24.70
C ALA A 182 -27.79 6.84 -25.90
#